data_413f5a9a3f5b6e7c3713fa9bb3ccf21b
#
_entry.id   413f5a9a3f5b6e7c3713fa9bb3ccf21b
#
_cell.length_a   1.000
_cell.length_b   1.000
_cell.length_c   1.000
_cell.angle_alpha   90.00
_cell.angle_beta   90.00
_cell.angle_gamma   90.00
#
_symmetry.space_group_name_H-M   'P 1'
#
loop_
_entity.id
_entity.type
_entity.pdbx_description
1 polymer ?
#
loop_
_entity_poly.entity_id
_entity_poly.type
_entity_poly.pdbx_seq_one_letter_code
_entity_poly.pdbx_strand_id
1 'polypeptide(L)'
;CENTSSSVSMDTTNNENAISDVDAVSLRLSYDFGGFQISSITAQRNIENFNGTWGWVMGNGPTVNFLEILNNVSENEILSQELRMTGATDRLDWVVGAYWFEESSQEGLDVPLFRGVGAPTPEQWPLFYAPNGAGGTLGGAALGAQLYGSRYQAYDVVNANQAFFAEMTYALTDQLDLTLGARYTKDDRDFTRIQTLYGGAFDPFYFCPGMPTVELAPGVPAAASDRCFQTVSYSKTTPRAILSYQVSSDMMVYGSYSMGYSSGGFNQDVRMRAYLPEVSDNLEFGVKSELLNGKLRLNATVFNNTYKNQQLTVGRIVNGQPTADLINAQEATLNGFELELLGQLTDQLSVTVSAGYLTGDYDVFTIDDNVTVTAEDGSVGSIIQERDLSGTEFGSGNNLSFDVGLLHIVALNGGGEVVSSIGATFKDDRFYTLVNTPSSLAPSYWLLDGRVTWFMPNEKTSVSLWGSNLTDEEYVTTMLSQSGDREIGGIDASLGMTADYWGEPRRFGLELKHQF
;
A
#
# COMPACT_ATOMS: atom_id res chain seq x y z
N CYS A 1 -28.67 22.69 2.26
CA CYS A 1 -27.37 23.23 1.87
C CYS A 1 -27.22 23.05 0.38
N GLU A 2 -27.13 24.17 -0.37
CA GLU A 2 -26.87 24.11 -1.81
C GLU A 2 -25.44 23.65 -2.04
N ASN A 3 -25.33 22.58 -2.80
CA ASN A 3 -24.07 21.99 -3.25
C ASN A 3 -23.42 22.94 -4.26
N THR A 4 -22.58 23.86 -3.82
CA THR A 4 -21.68 24.57 -4.72
C THR A 4 -20.49 23.66 -4.98
N SER A 5 -20.59 22.82 -6.02
CA SER A 5 -19.47 22.08 -6.54
C SER A 5 -18.45 23.06 -7.11
N SER A 6 -17.40 23.35 -6.36
CA SER A 6 -16.21 23.96 -6.90
C SER A 6 -15.39 22.85 -7.57
N SER A 7 -15.47 22.75 -8.88
CA SER A 7 -14.60 21.84 -9.63
C SER A 7 -13.17 22.37 -9.55
N VAL A 8 -12.30 21.66 -8.89
CA VAL A 8 -10.85 21.83 -9.01
C VAL A 8 -10.43 21.08 -10.28
N SER A 9 -10.12 21.81 -11.36
CA SER A 9 -9.49 21.18 -12.52
C SER A 9 -8.00 21.06 -12.23
N MET A 10 -7.50 19.83 -12.11
CA MET A 10 -6.07 19.58 -12.22
C MET A 10 -5.69 19.56 -13.70
N ASP A 11 -4.89 20.54 -14.12
CA ASP A 11 -4.29 20.51 -15.45
C ASP A 11 -3.05 19.61 -15.38
N THR A 12 -3.17 18.38 -15.87
CA THR A 12 -2.09 17.39 -15.91
C THR A 12 -1.24 17.49 -17.18
N THR A 13 -1.36 18.55 -17.96
CA THR A 13 -0.72 18.67 -19.28
C THR A 13 0.81 18.84 -19.24
N ASN A 14 1.43 18.99 -18.08
CA ASN A 14 2.88 19.01 -17.90
C ASN A 14 3.40 17.80 -17.09
N ASN A 15 2.76 16.65 -17.19
CA ASN A 15 3.32 15.43 -16.66
C ASN A 15 4.59 15.08 -17.45
N GLU A 16 5.74 15.44 -16.93
CA GLU A 16 6.92 14.63 -17.15
C GLU A 16 6.57 13.26 -16.57
N ASN A 17 6.48 12.26 -17.45
CA ASN A 17 6.06 10.92 -17.07
C ASN A 17 6.91 10.43 -15.91
N ALA A 18 6.29 9.80 -14.93
CA ALA A 18 7.03 9.04 -13.94
C ALA A 18 7.88 8.01 -14.69
N ILE A 19 9.18 8.05 -14.46
CA ILE A 19 10.15 7.15 -15.09
C ILE A 19 10.70 6.26 -13.99
N SER A 20 10.76 4.97 -14.27
CA SER A 20 11.41 3.99 -13.40
C SER A 20 12.34 3.15 -14.26
N ASP A 21 13.63 3.31 -14.04
CA ASP A 21 14.66 2.47 -14.63
C ASP A 21 15.07 1.41 -13.62
N VAL A 22 15.07 0.15 -14.04
CA VAL A 22 15.38 -1.00 -13.18
C VAL A 22 16.39 -1.91 -13.88
N ASP A 23 17.57 -2.00 -13.27
CA ASP A 23 18.59 -2.97 -13.64
C ASP A 23 18.68 -4.05 -12.56
N ALA A 24 18.60 -5.32 -12.98
CA ALA A 24 18.69 -6.44 -12.05
C ALA A 24 19.50 -7.61 -12.64
N VAL A 25 20.31 -8.20 -11.79
CA VAL A 25 21.04 -9.43 -12.12
C VAL A 25 20.90 -10.42 -10.95
N SER A 26 20.71 -11.70 -11.27
CA SER A 26 20.70 -12.75 -10.26
C SER A 26 21.51 -13.96 -10.74
N LEU A 27 22.24 -14.57 -9.81
CA LEU A 27 22.98 -15.80 -10.00
C LEU A 27 22.49 -16.86 -9.02
N ARG A 28 22.01 -17.97 -9.54
CA ARG A 28 21.65 -19.14 -8.75
C ARG A 28 22.60 -20.29 -9.06
N LEU A 29 23.25 -20.80 -8.03
CA LEU A 29 24.10 -21.99 -8.09
C LEU A 29 23.46 -23.07 -7.20
N SER A 30 23.33 -24.28 -7.71
CA SER A 30 22.79 -25.41 -6.95
C SER A 30 23.65 -26.64 -7.20
N TYR A 31 23.91 -27.42 -6.16
CA TYR A 31 24.65 -28.67 -6.24
C TYR A 31 23.92 -29.73 -5.40
N ASP A 32 23.71 -30.88 -6.04
CA ASP A 32 23.05 -32.04 -5.42
C ASP A 32 24.14 -33.04 -4.96
N PHE A 33 24.10 -33.39 -3.67
CA PHE A 33 24.99 -34.35 -3.04
C PHE A 33 24.40 -35.77 -2.97
N GLY A 34 23.21 -35.99 -3.56
CA GLY A 34 22.50 -37.27 -3.56
C GLY A 34 21.61 -37.53 -2.35
N GLY A 35 21.81 -36.83 -1.23
CA GLY A 35 20.97 -36.90 -0.03
C GLY A 35 20.46 -35.53 0.41
N PHE A 36 21.08 -34.47 -0.09
CA PHE A 36 20.68 -33.09 0.12
C PHE A 36 21.22 -32.21 -0.99
N GLN A 37 20.56 -31.07 -1.21
CA GLN A 37 20.99 -30.06 -2.17
C GLN A 37 21.40 -28.79 -1.43
N ILE A 38 22.50 -28.17 -1.87
CA ILE A 38 22.89 -26.82 -1.47
C ILE A 38 22.59 -25.86 -2.62
N SER A 39 21.96 -24.74 -2.30
CA SER A 39 21.69 -23.67 -3.26
C SER A 39 22.17 -22.32 -2.70
N SER A 40 22.84 -21.56 -3.55
CA SER A 40 23.27 -20.18 -3.29
C SER A 40 22.59 -19.26 -4.31
N ILE A 41 21.94 -18.21 -3.83
CA ILE A 41 21.27 -17.21 -4.66
C ILE A 41 21.82 -15.86 -4.28
N THR A 42 22.46 -15.20 -5.25
CA THR A 42 22.93 -13.81 -5.13
C THR A 42 22.14 -12.95 -6.08
N ALA A 43 21.60 -11.84 -5.62
CA ALA A 43 20.90 -10.90 -6.49
C ALA A 43 21.31 -9.46 -6.17
N GLN A 44 21.51 -8.68 -7.24
CA GLN A 44 21.70 -7.23 -7.18
C GLN A 44 20.63 -6.57 -8.02
N ARG A 45 20.07 -5.46 -7.50
CA ARG A 45 19.07 -4.66 -8.19
C ARG A 45 19.32 -3.19 -7.93
N ASN A 46 19.30 -2.39 -8.99
CA ASN A 46 19.37 -0.95 -8.94
C ASN A 46 18.06 -0.41 -9.48
N ILE A 47 17.48 0.57 -8.79
CA ILE A 47 16.21 1.20 -9.17
C ILE A 47 16.42 2.70 -9.10
N GLU A 48 16.22 3.36 -10.23
CA GLU A 48 16.19 4.82 -10.30
C GLU A 48 14.76 5.26 -10.64
N ASN A 49 14.14 6.04 -9.77
CA ASN A 49 12.80 6.58 -10.01
C ASN A 49 12.85 8.09 -10.10
N PHE A 50 12.18 8.61 -11.10
CA PHE A 50 11.79 9.99 -11.21
C PHE A 50 10.26 10.04 -11.21
N ASN A 51 9.68 10.50 -10.11
CA ASN A 51 8.27 10.83 -10.07
C ASN A 51 8.13 12.27 -10.53
N GLY A 52 7.60 12.44 -11.73
CA GLY A 52 7.45 13.74 -12.34
C GLY A 52 6.76 14.76 -11.43
N THR A 53 6.90 15.97 -11.79
CA THR A 53 6.34 17.12 -11.09
C THR A 53 4.82 17.01 -10.95
N TRP A 54 4.32 16.98 -9.73
CA TRP A 54 2.89 17.10 -9.45
C TRP A 54 2.66 18.15 -8.35
N GLY A 55 1.49 18.74 -8.33
CA GLY A 55 1.20 19.80 -7.39
C GLY A 55 -0.27 19.90 -7.01
N TRP A 56 -0.50 20.45 -5.84
CA TRP A 56 -1.83 20.75 -5.31
C TRP A 56 -2.10 22.24 -5.44
N VAL A 57 -3.19 22.57 -6.12
CA VAL A 57 -3.68 23.94 -6.23
C VAL A 57 -4.94 24.07 -5.40
N MET A 58 -4.91 24.90 -4.37
CA MET A 58 -6.04 25.13 -3.49
C MET A 58 -6.47 26.60 -3.54
N GLY A 59 -7.74 26.86 -3.87
CA GLY A 59 -8.31 28.20 -3.86
C GLY A 59 -9.75 28.26 -4.32
N ASN A 60 -10.50 29.21 -3.78
CA ASN A 60 -11.84 29.55 -4.23
C ASN A 60 -11.78 30.77 -5.14
N GLY A 61 -12.01 30.58 -6.44
CA GLY A 61 -12.07 31.67 -7.43
C GLY A 61 -10.77 31.93 -8.17
N PRO A 62 -10.54 33.14 -8.71
CA PRO A 62 -9.43 33.45 -9.61
C PRO A 62 -8.06 33.55 -8.90
N THR A 63 -8.01 33.40 -7.58
CA THR A 63 -6.78 33.44 -6.79
C THR A 63 -6.51 32.09 -6.16
N VAL A 64 -5.33 31.52 -6.42
CA VAL A 64 -4.80 30.36 -5.71
C VAL A 64 -4.31 30.80 -4.35
N ASN A 65 -4.88 30.24 -3.29
CA ASN A 65 -4.43 30.56 -1.93
C ASN A 65 -3.17 29.81 -1.55
N PHE A 66 -2.94 28.66 -2.17
CA PHE A 66 -1.81 27.79 -1.89
C PHE A 66 -1.48 26.94 -3.12
N LEU A 67 -0.22 26.82 -3.45
CA LEU A 67 0.31 25.92 -4.47
C LEU A 67 1.50 25.19 -3.88
N GLU A 68 1.42 23.88 -3.83
CA GLU A 68 2.50 22.98 -3.46
C GLU A 68 2.89 22.15 -4.68
N ILE A 69 4.16 22.10 -4.97
CA ILE A 69 4.71 21.33 -6.08
C ILE A 69 5.70 20.34 -5.51
N LEU A 70 5.61 19.09 -5.94
CA LEU A 70 6.43 18.00 -5.46
C LEU A 70 7.27 17.46 -6.60
N ASN A 71 8.56 17.36 -6.39
CA ASN A 71 9.51 16.76 -7.30
C ASN A 71 10.31 15.71 -6.53
N ASN A 72 10.16 14.45 -6.87
CA ASN A 72 10.74 13.33 -6.15
C ASN A 72 11.66 12.52 -7.06
N VAL A 73 12.89 12.32 -6.60
CA VAL A 73 13.89 11.44 -7.22
C VAL A 73 14.33 10.43 -6.18
N SER A 74 14.36 9.17 -6.53
CA SER A 74 14.89 8.13 -5.63
C SER A 74 15.82 7.16 -6.37
N GLU A 75 16.90 6.79 -5.69
CA GLU A 75 17.86 5.79 -6.13
C GLU A 75 17.94 4.70 -5.05
N ASN A 76 17.79 3.44 -5.46
CA ASN A 76 17.85 2.31 -4.55
C ASN A 76 18.85 1.27 -5.09
N GLU A 77 19.85 0.94 -4.29
CA GLU A 77 20.76 -0.16 -4.54
C GLU A 77 20.44 -1.29 -3.55
N ILE A 78 20.17 -2.48 -4.08
CA ILE A 78 19.79 -3.65 -3.29
C ILE A 78 20.75 -4.79 -3.59
N LEU A 79 21.30 -5.39 -2.55
CA LEU A 79 22.11 -6.61 -2.63
C LEU A 79 21.55 -7.66 -1.67
N SER A 80 21.38 -8.89 -2.15
CA SER A 80 20.93 -10.00 -1.32
C SER A 80 21.70 -11.29 -1.59
N GLN A 81 21.84 -12.10 -0.55
CA GLN A 81 22.47 -13.41 -0.59
C GLN A 81 21.64 -14.39 0.25
N GLU A 82 21.25 -15.50 -0.36
CA GLU A 82 20.67 -16.64 0.34
C GLU A 82 21.55 -17.87 0.16
N LEU A 83 21.81 -18.56 1.25
CA LEU A 83 22.39 -19.91 1.25
C LEU A 83 21.37 -20.85 1.88
N ARG A 84 21.00 -21.89 1.13
CA ARG A 84 19.95 -22.82 1.53
C ARG A 84 20.42 -24.25 1.33
N MET A 85 20.09 -25.11 2.27
CA MET A 85 20.28 -26.55 2.19
C MET A 85 18.91 -27.23 2.37
N THR A 86 18.56 -28.12 1.45
CA THR A 86 17.30 -28.88 1.45
C THR A 86 17.59 -30.36 1.34
N GLY A 87 16.82 -31.17 2.04
CA GLY A 87 16.93 -32.63 1.93
C GLY A 87 15.61 -33.30 2.18
N ALA A 88 15.48 -34.52 1.70
CA ALA A 88 14.30 -35.35 1.85
C ALA A 88 14.69 -36.79 2.18
N THR A 89 13.86 -37.45 2.99
CA THR A 89 13.85 -38.89 3.23
C THR A 89 12.42 -39.41 3.03
N ASP A 90 12.19 -40.71 3.22
CA ASP A 90 10.83 -41.28 3.08
C ASP A 90 9.77 -40.62 3.98
N ARG A 91 10.18 -39.99 5.09
CA ARG A 91 9.26 -39.41 6.09
C ARG A 91 9.61 -37.99 6.52
N LEU A 92 10.70 -37.42 6.03
CA LEU A 92 11.17 -36.11 6.48
C LEU A 92 11.62 -35.28 5.29
N ASP A 93 10.95 -34.16 5.07
CA ASP A 93 11.40 -33.07 4.22
C ASP A 93 11.89 -31.92 5.11
N TRP A 94 13.03 -31.32 4.75
CA TRP A 94 13.59 -30.25 5.56
C TRP A 94 14.33 -29.19 4.73
N VAL A 95 14.35 -27.99 5.25
CA VAL A 95 15.14 -26.89 4.75
C VAL A 95 15.79 -26.13 5.91
N VAL A 96 17.05 -25.74 5.74
CA VAL A 96 17.73 -24.79 6.60
C VAL A 96 18.43 -23.76 5.74
N GLY A 97 18.53 -22.52 6.21
CA GLY A 97 19.17 -21.49 5.44
C GLY A 97 19.57 -20.25 6.23
N ALA A 98 20.40 -19.45 5.57
CA ALA A 98 20.79 -18.13 6.02
C ALA A 98 20.52 -17.13 4.89
N TYR A 99 20.07 -15.95 5.27
CA TYR A 99 19.76 -14.84 4.37
C TYR A 99 20.43 -13.57 4.86
N TRP A 100 20.99 -12.83 3.92
CA TRP A 100 21.52 -11.50 4.12
C TRP A 100 20.99 -10.57 3.03
N PHE A 101 20.67 -9.34 3.42
CA PHE A 101 20.13 -8.31 2.54
C PHE A 101 20.62 -6.95 3.01
N GLU A 102 20.98 -6.10 2.06
CA GLU A 102 21.27 -4.69 2.31
C GLU A 102 20.64 -3.86 1.19
N GLU A 103 19.96 -2.82 1.58
CA GLU A 103 19.40 -1.80 0.71
C GLU A 103 19.95 -0.45 1.12
N SER A 104 20.51 0.27 0.18
CA SER A 104 20.87 1.68 0.30
C SER A 104 19.91 2.49 -0.57
N SER A 105 19.16 3.38 0.04
CA SER A 105 18.16 4.21 -0.62
C SER A 105 18.48 5.68 -0.40
N GLN A 106 18.47 6.46 -1.48
CA GLN A 106 18.56 7.91 -1.46
C GLN A 106 17.29 8.49 -2.08
N GLU A 107 16.65 9.40 -1.37
CA GLU A 107 15.45 10.08 -1.84
C GLU A 107 15.62 11.59 -1.69
N GLY A 108 15.28 12.33 -2.74
CA GLY A 108 15.26 13.79 -2.75
C GLY A 108 13.86 14.30 -3.04
N LEU A 109 13.37 15.20 -2.18
CA LEU A 109 12.07 15.84 -2.33
C LEU A 109 12.25 17.37 -2.29
N ASP A 110 11.84 18.05 -3.35
CA ASP A 110 11.80 19.52 -3.41
C ASP A 110 10.34 19.99 -3.39
N VAL A 111 10.01 20.84 -2.42
CA VAL A 111 8.65 21.31 -2.16
C VAL A 111 8.64 22.84 -2.09
N PRO A 112 8.55 23.53 -3.23
CA PRO A 112 8.27 24.97 -3.23
C PRO A 112 6.82 25.25 -2.82
N LEU A 113 6.65 26.20 -1.90
CA LEU A 113 5.38 26.65 -1.35
C LEU A 113 5.08 28.07 -1.78
N PHE A 114 3.94 28.31 -2.44
CA PHE A 114 3.49 29.62 -2.90
C PHE A 114 2.16 29.99 -2.25
N ARG A 115 2.00 31.25 -1.86
CA ARG A 115 0.77 31.76 -1.27
C ARG A 115 0.29 33.02 -1.99
N GLY A 116 -1.02 33.11 -2.22
CA GLY A 116 -1.65 34.31 -2.78
C GLY A 116 -1.36 34.53 -4.28
N VAL A 117 -1.13 33.49 -5.04
CA VAL A 117 -0.83 33.54 -6.47
C VAL A 117 -2.12 33.44 -7.27
N GLY A 118 -2.21 34.18 -8.38
CA GLY A 118 -3.17 33.84 -9.43
C GLY A 118 -2.80 32.47 -10.02
N ALA A 119 -3.79 31.70 -10.46
CA ALA A 119 -3.52 30.38 -11.05
C ALA A 119 -2.48 30.52 -12.18
N PRO A 120 -1.29 29.88 -12.09
CA PRO A 120 -0.29 29.96 -13.13
C PRO A 120 -0.79 29.29 -14.40
N THR A 121 -0.48 29.88 -15.56
CA THR A 121 -0.72 29.22 -16.84
C THR A 121 0.36 28.18 -17.11
N PRO A 122 0.12 27.16 -17.97
CA PRO A 122 1.12 26.15 -18.31
C PRO A 122 2.46 26.74 -18.78
N GLU A 123 2.43 27.90 -19.48
CA GLU A 123 3.65 28.57 -19.91
C GLU A 123 4.43 29.22 -18.78
N GLN A 124 3.80 29.45 -17.65
CA GLN A 124 4.43 30.03 -16.45
C GLN A 124 5.04 28.97 -15.54
N TRP A 125 4.68 27.69 -15.68
CA TRP A 125 5.23 26.59 -14.90
C TRP A 125 6.77 26.52 -14.94
N PRO A 126 7.45 26.67 -16.10
CA PRO A 126 8.92 26.64 -16.14
C PRO A 126 9.59 27.75 -15.34
N LEU A 127 8.87 28.84 -15.04
CA LEU A 127 9.39 29.95 -14.24
C LEU A 127 9.44 29.63 -12.75
N PHE A 128 8.67 28.64 -12.30
CA PHE A 128 8.70 28.10 -10.95
C PHE A 128 9.82 27.07 -10.77
N TYR A 129 10.29 26.48 -11.86
CA TYR A 129 11.33 25.45 -11.91
C TYR A 129 12.61 25.98 -12.55
N ALA A 130 13.39 26.72 -11.81
CA ALA A 130 14.76 26.96 -12.27
C ALA A 130 15.69 25.90 -11.64
N PRO A 131 16.41 25.08 -12.44
CA PRO A 131 17.11 23.86 -11.97
C PRO A 131 18.37 24.09 -11.12
N ASN A 132 18.60 25.25 -10.59
CA ASN A 132 19.87 25.62 -9.96
C ASN A 132 19.78 25.93 -8.46
N GLY A 133 18.85 25.34 -7.72
CA GLY A 133 18.82 25.46 -6.25
C GLY A 133 18.57 26.89 -5.71
N ALA A 134 18.51 27.89 -6.59
CA ALA A 134 18.19 29.28 -6.29
C ALA A 134 16.86 29.71 -6.94
N GLY A 135 16.12 28.76 -7.51
CA GLY A 135 15.10 29.04 -8.50
C GLY A 135 13.81 29.62 -7.99
N GLY A 136 13.42 29.39 -6.81
CA GLY A 136 12.11 29.82 -6.33
C GLY A 136 11.91 31.32 -6.21
N THR A 137 12.95 32.10 -6.06
CA THR A 137 12.84 33.55 -5.79
C THR A 137 12.60 34.40 -7.04
N LEU A 138 13.09 34.01 -8.19
CA LEU A 138 12.96 34.82 -9.41
C LEU A 138 11.61 34.62 -10.11
N GLY A 139 11.11 33.42 -10.19
CA GLY A 139 9.83 33.12 -10.82
C GLY A 139 8.65 33.67 -10.01
N GLY A 140 8.65 33.48 -8.71
CA GLY A 140 7.62 33.99 -7.82
C GLY A 140 7.51 35.52 -7.82
N ALA A 141 8.61 36.22 -7.83
CA ALA A 141 8.63 37.69 -7.87
C ALA A 141 8.14 38.24 -9.23
N ALA A 142 8.45 37.56 -10.33
CA ALA A 142 8.00 37.96 -11.67
C ALA A 142 6.49 37.80 -11.86
N LEU A 143 5.86 36.90 -11.10
CA LEU A 143 4.42 36.62 -11.14
C LEU A 143 3.62 37.35 -10.07
N GLY A 144 4.25 38.19 -9.23
CA GLY A 144 3.61 38.82 -8.09
C GLY A 144 3.25 37.84 -6.95
N ALA A 145 3.74 36.62 -7.04
CA ALA A 145 3.60 35.59 -6.03
C ALA A 145 4.53 35.89 -4.85
N GLN A 146 4.01 35.81 -3.64
CA GLN A 146 4.87 35.72 -2.47
C GLN A 146 5.28 34.26 -2.29
N LEU A 147 6.54 33.96 -2.59
CA LEU A 147 7.14 32.68 -2.18
C LEU A 147 7.05 32.61 -0.67
N TYR A 148 6.24 31.69 -0.17
CA TYR A 148 6.10 31.49 1.28
C TYR A 148 7.32 30.79 1.85
N GLY A 149 7.94 29.92 1.06
CA GLY A 149 9.13 29.17 1.37
C GLY A 149 9.37 28.04 0.37
N SER A 150 10.53 27.43 0.44
CA SER A 150 10.83 26.17 -0.24
C SER A 150 11.48 25.22 0.76
N ARG A 151 11.09 23.97 0.72
CA ARG A 151 11.65 22.90 1.51
C ARG A 151 12.32 21.90 0.59
N TYR A 152 13.60 21.72 0.75
CA TYR A 152 14.32 20.59 0.17
C TYR A 152 14.59 19.57 1.27
N GLN A 153 14.23 18.33 1.04
CA GLN A 153 14.50 17.20 1.92
C GLN A 153 15.23 16.12 1.14
N ALA A 154 16.27 15.59 1.73
CA ALA A 154 16.93 14.39 1.24
C ALA A 154 17.01 13.37 2.37
N TYR A 155 16.84 12.13 2.01
CA TYR A 155 16.91 10.98 2.91
C TYR A 155 17.96 10.01 2.38
N ASP A 156 18.87 9.59 3.26
CA ASP A 156 19.74 8.45 3.03
C ASP A 156 19.31 7.38 4.03
N VAL A 157 18.90 6.22 3.53
CA VAL A 157 18.43 5.10 4.35
C VAL A 157 19.27 3.87 4.02
N VAL A 158 19.80 3.23 5.05
CA VAL A 158 20.43 1.91 4.90
C VAL A 158 19.65 0.91 5.73
N ASN A 159 19.12 -0.11 5.07
CA ASN A 159 18.40 -1.22 5.68
C ASN A 159 19.23 -2.48 5.54
N ALA A 160 19.71 -3.04 6.63
CA ALA A 160 20.42 -4.32 6.65
C ALA A 160 19.57 -5.38 7.37
N ASN A 161 19.42 -6.55 6.75
CA ASN A 161 18.68 -7.67 7.30
C ASN A 161 19.54 -8.93 7.31
N GLN A 162 19.52 -9.65 8.41
CA GLN A 162 20.15 -10.96 8.55
C GLN A 162 19.14 -11.94 9.12
N ALA A 163 19.05 -13.13 8.54
CA ALA A 163 18.15 -14.14 9.06
C ALA A 163 18.72 -15.56 8.97
N PHE A 164 18.30 -16.37 9.91
CA PHE A 164 18.50 -17.82 9.92
C PHE A 164 17.13 -18.48 10.02
N PHE A 165 16.91 -19.51 9.22
CA PHE A 165 15.64 -20.21 9.20
C PHE A 165 15.83 -21.71 9.05
N ALA A 166 14.89 -22.45 9.62
CA ALA A 166 14.74 -23.88 9.44
C ALA A 166 13.26 -24.25 9.42
N GLU A 167 12.89 -25.20 8.58
CA GLU A 167 11.56 -25.81 8.54
C GLU A 167 11.72 -27.30 8.25
N MET A 168 10.88 -28.12 8.87
CA MET A 168 10.78 -29.53 8.59
C MET A 168 9.33 -29.97 8.53
N THR A 169 9.01 -30.89 7.62
CA THR A 169 7.74 -31.62 7.55
C THR A 169 8.03 -33.10 7.80
N TYR A 170 7.39 -33.64 8.83
CA TYR A 170 7.55 -35.03 9.21
C TYR A 170 6.23 -35.78 9.08
N ALA A 171 6.22 -36.87 8.28
CA ALA A 171 5.10 -37.77 8.14
C ALA A 171 4.97 -38.63 9.41
N LEU A 172 4.08 -38.20 10.34
CA LEU A 172 3.77 -38.94 11.58
C LEU A 172 3.15 -40.29 11.27
N THR A 173 2.24 -40.30 10.27
CA THR A 173 1.65 -41.49 9.67
C THR A 173 1.54 -41.27 8.15
N ASP A 174 1.01 -42.26 7.44
CA ASP A 174 0.76 -42.12 5.98
C ASP A 174 -0.32 -41.06 5.65
N GLN A 175 -1.04 -40.57 6.67
CA GLN A 175 -2.14 -39.60 6.51
C GLN A 175 -1.94 -38.32 7.33
N LEU A 176 -0.95 -38.27 8.22
CA LEU A 176 -0.78 -37.17 9.16
C LEU A 176 0.64 -36.61 9.08
N ASP A 177 0.74 -35.34 8.67
CA ASP A 177 1.99 -34.59 8.56
C ASP A 177 2.05 -33.48 9.60
N LEU A 178 3.21 -33.33 10.22
CA LEU A 178 3.55 -32.22 11.11
C LEU A 178 4.66 -31.37 10.47
N THR A 179 4.36 -30.12 10.18
CA THR A 179 5.35 -29.14 9.77
C THR A 179 5.70 -28.23 10.95
N LEU A 180 6.99 -28.07 11.23
CA LEU A 180 7.51 -27.12 12.20
C LEU A 180 8.58 -26.25 11.56
N GLY A 181 8.48 -24.95 11.75
CA GLY A 181 9.43 -23.99 11.23
C GLY A 181 9.72 -22.86 12.22
N ALA A 182 10.89 -22.25 12.08
CA ALA A 182 11.23 -21.02 12.77
C ALA A 182 12.20 -20.19 11.93
N ARG A 183 12.07 -18.86 12.02
CA ARG A 183 13.00 -17.90 11.44
C ARG A 183 13.42 -16.90 12.51
N TYR A 184 14.70 -16.72 12.70
CA TYR A 184 15.26 -15.59 13.44
C TYR A 184 15.66 -14.51 12.45
N THR A 185 15.19 -13.29 12.66
CA THR A 185 15.50 -12.13 11.82
C THR A 185 16.08 -11.03 12.69
N LYS A 186 17.13 -10.36 12.21
CA LYS A 186 17.69 -9.14 12.77
C LYS A 186 17.71 -8.07 11.69
N ASP A 187 17.16 -6.91 11.99
CA ASP A 187 17.14 -5.73 11.15
C ASP A 187 17.90 -4.60 11.83
N ASP A 188 18.86 -4.04 11.11
CA ASP A 188 19.55 -2.81 11.49
C ASP A 188 19.17 -1.73 10.47
N ARG A 189 18.77 -0.54 10.94
CA ARG A 189 18.35 0.56 10.08
C ARG A 189 19.05 1.82 10.48
N ASP A 190 19.68 2.45 9.50
CA ASP A 190 20.32 3.76 9.60
C ASP A 190 19.54 4.75 8.74
N PHE A 191 19.24 5.91 9.29
CA PHE A 191 18.47 6.95 8.63
C PHE A 191 19.18 8.27 8.80
N THR A 192 19.48 8.93 7.68
CA THR A 192 19.98 10.30 7.65
C THR A 192 18.98 11.18 6.92
N ARG A 193 18.53 12.25 7.55
CA ARG A 193 17.75 13.29 6.90
C ARG A 193 18.57 14.55 6.76
N ILE A 194 18.54 15.12 5.57
CA ILE A 194 19.07 16.47 5.28
C ILE A 194 17.88 17.33 4.91
N GLN A 195 17.71 18.45 5.58
CA GLN A 195 16.65 19.39 5.26
C GLN A 195 17.22 20.78 5.10
N THR A 196 16.77 21.46 4.05
CA THR A 196 17.11 22.85 3.80
C THR A 196 15.83 23.64 3.58
N LEU A 197 15.63 24.70 4.32
CA LEU A 197 14.49 25.61 4.20
C LEU A 197 14.97 26.94 3.61
N TYR A 198 14.22 27.45 2.63
CA TYR A 198 14.47 28.73 1.98
C TYR A 198 13.26 29.63 2.16
N GLY A 199 13.44 30.85 2.68
CA GLY A 199 12.39 31.90 2.75
C GLY A 199 11.55 31.88 4.05
N GLY A 200 10.68 32.75 4.16
CA GLY A 200 9.85 33.49 5.06
C GLY A 200 9.28 32.91 6.34
N ALA A 201 8.72 31.79 6.48
CA ALA A 201 8.18 31.31 7.75
C ALA A 201 8.80 29.97 8.10
N PHE A 202 9.80 30.03 8.96
CA PHE A 202 10.41 28.82 9.48
C PHE A 202 9.48 28.18 10.50
N ASP A 203 9.14 26.93 10.24
CA ASP A 203 8.64 26.06 11.29
C ASP A 203 9.85 25.41 12.00
N PRO A 204 10.16 25.82 13.25
CA PRO A 204 11.27 25.24 14.02
C PRO A 204 11.09 23.74 14.28
N PHE A 205 9.91 23.21 13.97
CA PHE A 205 9.58 21.80 14.19
C PHE A 205 10.25 20.82 13.22
N TYR A 206 10.81 21.29 12.12
CA TYR A 206 11.49 20.41 11.16
C TYR A 206 12.98 20.20 11.43
N PHE A 207 13.54 20.84 12.46
CA PHE A 207 14.95 20.72 12.80
C PHE A 207 15.23 19.58 13.78
N CYS A 208 16.44 19.05 13.72
CA CYS A 208 16.89 18.04 14.67
C CYS A 208 16.81 18.55 16.10
N PRO A 209 16.34 17.77 17.07
CA PRO A 209 16.35 18.16 18.47
C PRO A 209 17.75 18.56 18.94
N GLY A 210 17.86 19.78 19.53
CA GLY A 210 19.12 20.30 20.07
C GLY A 210 19.98 21.11 19.11
N MET A 211 19.54 21.31 17.85
CA MET A 211 20.22 22.24 16.94
C MET A 211 19.93 23.70 17.31
N PRO A 212 20.92 24.60 17.24
CA PRO A 212 20.71 26.01 17.50
C PRO A 212 19.83 26.63 16.41
N THR A 213 18.81 27.39 16.80
CA THR A 213 18.06 28.26 15.88
C THR A 213 19.01 29.32 15.31
N VAL A 214 19.12 29.36 13.99
CA VAL A 214 19.88 30.41 13.32
C VAL A 214 19.00 31.64 13.22
N GLU A 215 19.29 32.71 14.00
CA GLU A 215 18.70 34.02 13.78
C GLU A 215 19.27 34.62 12.49
N LEU A 216 18.40 34.90 11.55
CA LEU A 216 18.77 35.45 10.25
C LEU A 216 18.60 36.95 10.25
N ALA A 217 19.55 37.63 9.64
CA ALA A 217 19.51 39.08 9.53
C ALA A 217 18.34 39.54 8.65
N PRO A 218 17.68 40.69 8.96
CA PRO A 218 16.57 41.19 8.15
C PRO A 218 16.98 41.40 6.69
N GLY A 219 16.26 40.81 5.76
CA GLY A 219 16.44 40.99 4.31
C GLY A 219 17.35 39.96 3.61
N VAL A 220 17.87 38.99 4.32
CA VAL A 220 18.61 37.86 3.74
C VAL A 220 17.67 36.66 3.64
N PRO A 221 17.52 36.02 2.45
CA PRO A 221 16.80 34.75 2.36
C PRO A 221 17.47 33.76 3.30
N ALA A 222 16.73 33.33 4.29
CA ALA A 222 17.25 32.41 5.25
C ALA A 222 17.35 31.01 4.62
N ALA A 223 18.55 30.47 4.55
CA ALA A 223 18.74 29.05 4.37
C ALA A 223 19.19 28.48 5.71
N ALA A 224 18.36 27.66 6.31
CA ALA A 224 18.75 26.82 7.42
C ALA A 224 18.84 25.38 6.93
N SER A 225 19.95 24.72 7.18
CA SER A 225 20.16 23.32 6.82
C SER A 225 20.51 22.54 8.07
N ASP A 226 19.88 21.39 8.25
CA ASP A 226 20.26 20.45 9.28
C ASP A 226 20.48 19.03 8.72
N ARG A 227 21.20 18.23 9.47
CA ARG A 227 21.43 16.82 9.20
C ARG A 227 21.16 16.02 10.46
N CYS A 228 20.14 15.16 10.41
CA CYS A 228 19.80 14.26 11.50
C CYS A 228 20.23 12.85 11.15
N PHE A 229 20.82 12.18 12.12
CA PHE A 229 21.15 10.77 12.02
C PHE A 229 20.45 10.00 13.14
N GLN A 230 19.82 8.90 12.77
CA GLN A 230 19.13 7.99 13.68
C GLN A 230 19.45 6.54 13.29
N THR A 231 19.52 5.66 14.26
CA THR A 231 19.73 4.24 14.06
C THR A 231 18.84 3.43 15.00
N VAL A 232 18.29 2.33 14.50
CA VAL A 232 17.55 1.34 15.30
C VAL A 232 17.93 -0.06 14.90
N SER A 233 17.80 -0.97 15.85
CA SER A 233 18.00 -2.41 15.62
C SER A 233 16.87 -3.19 16.26
N TYR A 234 16.26 -4.09 15.46
CA TYR A 234 15.19 -4.96 15.91
C TYR A 234 15.55 -6.41 15.63
N SER A 235 15.00 -7.32 16.41
CA SER A 235 15.11 -8.74 16.14
C SER A 235 13.88 -9.50 16.57
N LYS A 236 13.54 -10.56 15.84
CA LYS A 236 12.37 -11.39 16.13
C LYS A 236 12.61 -12.82 15.70
N THR A 237 12.08 -13.74 16.49
CA THR A 237 11.91 -15.13 16.07
C THR A 237 10.43 -15.37 15.76
N THR A 238 10.16 -15.86 14.56
CA THR A 238 8.80 -16.15 14.07
C THR A 238 8.64 -17.67 13.91
N PRO A 239 7.89 -18.35 14.80
CA PRO A 239 7.57 -19.76 14.67
C PRO A 239 6.44 -20.01 13.69
N ARG A 240 6.39 -21.26 13.19
CA ARG A 240 5.30 -21.81 12.40
C ARG A 240 5.08 -23.28 12.76
N ALA A 241 3.82 -23.69 12.88
CA ALA A 241 3.43 -25.07 13.08
C ALA A 241 2.18 -25.38 12.24
N ILE A 242 2.19 -26.50 11.49
CA ILE A 242 1.03 -26.97 10.72
C ILE A 242 0.84 -28.44 11.00
N LEU A 243 -0.39 -28.83 11.25
CA LEU A 243 -0.82 -30.21 11.32
C LEU A 243 -1.80 -30.46 10.19
N SER A 244 -1.43 -31.33 9.22
CA SER A 244 -2.24 -31.68 8.05
C SER A 244 -2.68 -33.12 8.14
N TYR A 245 -3.97 -33.38 7.95
CA TYR A 245 -4.54 -34.72 7.95
C TYR A 245 -5.25 -35.02 6.63
N GLN A 246 -4.76 -36.04 5.91
CA GLN A 246 -5.35 -36.55 4.70
C GLN A 246 -6.53 -37.46 5.04
N VAL A 247 -7.76 -36.91 4.99
CA VAL A 247 -8.99 -37.64 5.33
C VAL A 247 -9.28 -38.75 4.31
N SER A 248 -9.02 -38.45 3.03
CA SER A 248 -9.12 -39.39 1.90
C SER A 248 -8.13 -38.98 0.80
N SER A 249 -8.04 -39.72 -0.29
CA SER A 249 -7.23 -39.31 -1.45
C SER A 249 -7.55 -37.90 -1.96
N ASP A 250 -8.79 -37.46 -1.75
CA ASP A 250 -9.38 -36.29 -2.40
C ASP A 250 -9.72 -35.17 -1.37
N MET A 251 -9.38 -35.36 -0.08
CA MET A 251 -9.72 -34.39 0.96
C MET A 251 -8.67 -34.33 2.06
N MET A 252 -8.17 -33.14 2.32
CA MET A 252 -7.26 -32.81 3.40
C MET A 252 -7.86 -31.72 4.32
N VAL A 253 -7.66 -31.86 5.62
CA VAL A 253 -7.93 -30.81 6.60
C VAL A 253 -6.64 -30.41 7.30
N TYR A 254 -6.52 -29.17 7.71
CA TYR A 254 -5.34 -28.69 8.42
C TYR A 254 -5.67 -27.66 9.49
N GLY A 255 -4.79 -27.56 10.47
CA GLY A 255 -4.72 -26.46 11.40
C GLY A 255 -3.32 -25.88 11.40
N SER A 256 -3.18 -24.57 11.41
CA SER A 256 -1.89 -23.91 11.43
C SER A 256 -1.84 -22.76 12.45
N TYR A 257 -0.66 -22.58 13.01
CA TYR A 257 -0.25 -21.38 13.73
C TYR A 257 0.99 -20.81 13.06
N SER A 258 1.01 -19.50 12.83
CA SER A 258 2.19 -18.81 12.31
C SER A 258 2.29 -17.40 12.88
N MET A 259 3.52 -16.93 13.06
CA MET A 259 3.80 -15.56 13.45
C MET A 259 4.38 -14.80 12.27
N GLY A 260 3.81 -13.62 11.96
CA GLY A 260 4.33 -12.64 11.02
C GLY A 260 5.14 -11.56 11.74
N TYR A 261 6.04 -10.90 11.01
CA TYR A 261 6.88 -9.83 11.51
C TYR A 261 7.19 -8.83 10.41
N SER A 262 6.99 -7.54 10.70
CA SER A 262 7.46 -6.41 9.92
C SER A 262 8.34 -5.53 10.80
N SER A 263 9.52 -5.14 10.31
CA SER A 263 10.47 -4.35 11.09
C SER A 263 9.94 -2.93 11.35
N GLY A 264 10.33 -2.34 12.47
CA GLY A 264 10.15 -0.92 12.75
C GLY A 264 11.05 -0.03 11.89
N GLY A 265 10.93 1.28 12.02
CA GLY A 265 11.70 2.25 11.23
C GLY A 265 11.52 3.68 11.71
N PHE A 266 11.77 4.63 10.82
CA PHE A 266 11.76 6.06 11.12
C PHE A 266 10.65 6.78 10.38
N ASN A 267 10.12 7.84 10.98
CA ASN A 267 9.26 8.80 10.34
C ASN A 267 10.09 9.90 9.66
N GLN A 268 9.52 10.53 8.65
CA GLN A 268 10.11 11.71 8.02
C GLN A 268 10.24 12.86 9.02
N ASP A 269 9.31 12.97 9.98
CA ASP A 269 9.44 13.88 11.10
C ASP A 269 10.36 13.29 12.16
N VAL A 270 11.57 13.82 12.25
CA VAL A 270 12.61 13.34 13.19
C VAL A 270 12.29 13.57 14.67
N ARG A 271 11.24 14.33 14.98
CA ARG A 271 10.74 14.49 16.35
C ARG A 271 9.92 13.30 16.78
N MET A 272 9.35 12.59 15.80
CA MET A 272 8.65 11.36 16.05
C MET A 272 9.63 10.29 16.49
N ARG A 273 9.21 9.48 17.43
CA ARG A 273 9.96 8.27 17.76
C ARG A 273 9.96 7.33 16.57
N ALA A 274 11.02 6.53 16.46
CA ALA A 274 11.00 5.39 15.56
C ALA A 274 9.76 4.53 15.88
N TYR A 275 9.05 4.11 14.83
CA TYR A 275 7.92 3.20 15.02
C TYR A 275 8.42 1.78 15.28
N LEU A 276 7.65 1.07 16.09
CA LEU A 276 7.99 -0.29 16.55
C LEU A 276 7.71 -1.34 15.48
N PRO A 277 8.36 -2.50 15.56
CA PRO A 277 8.00 -3.64 14.74
C PRO A 277 6.55 -4.08 14.96
N GLU A 278 5.89 -4.38 13.85
CA GLU A 278 4.58 -5.04 13.85
C GLU A 278 4.76 -6.56 13.92
N VAL A 279 3.91 -7.21 14.70
CA VAL A 279 3.86 -8.65 14.83
C VAL A 279 2.42 -9.12 14.65
N SER A 280 2.22 -10.19 13.88
CA SER A 280 0.93 -10.84 13.75
C SER A 280 0.98 -12.29 14.18
N ASP A 281 0.03 -12.72 15.01
CA ASP A 281 -0.20 -14.11 15.37
C ASP A 281 -1.42 -14.61 14.59
N ASN A 282 -1.23 -15.59 13.70
CA ASN A 282 -2.29 -16.18 12.89
C ASN A 282 -2.60 -17.60 13.32
N LEU A 283 -3.86 -17.87 13.61
CA LEU A 283 -4.43 -19.21 13.81
C LEU A 283 -5.41 -19.49 12.69
N GLU A 284 -5.23 -20.60 11.97
CA GLU A 284 -6.00 -20.94 10.78
C GLU A 284 -6.41 -22.40 10.80
N PHE A 285 -7.64 -22.68 10.33
CA PHE A 285 -8.16 -24.02 10.07
C PHE A 285 -8.77 -24.06 8.68
N GLY A 286 -8.42 -25.09 7.91
CA GLY A 286 -8.90 -25.17 6.54
C GLY A 286 -9.17 -26.59 6.07
N VAL A 287 -9.93 -26.66 4.97
CA VAL A 287 -10.18 -27.85 4.19
C VAL A 287 -9.82 -27.59 2.73
N LYS A 288 -9.16 -28.57 2.11
CA LYS A 288 -8.89 -28.60 0.66
C LYS A 288 -9.43 -29.91 0.11
N SER A 289 -10.22 -29.85 -0.95
CA SER A 289 -10.86 -31.04 -1.47
C SER A 289 -11.09 -31.02 -2.99
N GLU A 290 -10.98 -32.20 -3.61
CA GLU A 290 -11.35 -32.46 -4.98
C GLU A 290 -12.46 -33.53 -4.99
N LEU A 291 -13.70 -33.10 -5.09
CA LEU A 291 -14.88 -33.92 -4.95
C LEU A 291 -15.46 -34.32 -6.32
N LEU A 292 -16.41 -35.27 -6.32
CA LEU A 292 -17.14 -35.67 -7.52
C LEU A 292 -16.22 -36.14 -8.67
N ASN A 293 -15.18 -36.92 -8.35
CA ASN A 293 -14.14 -37.37 -9.29
C ASN A 293 -13.41 -36.19 -9.99
N GLY A 294 -13.03 -35.18 -9.24
CA GLY A 294 -12.32 -34.00 -9.75
C GLY A 294 -13.19 -32.93 -10.41
N LYS A 295 -14.52 -33.14 -10.47
CA LYS A 295 -15.45 -32.15 -11.05
C LYS A 295 -15.74 -30.97 -10.12
N LEU A 296 -15.44 -31.07 -8.85
CA LEU A 296 -15.66 -30.02 -7.86
C LEU A 296 -14.43 -29.89 -6.96
N ARG A 297 -13.74 -28.76 -7.06
CA ARG A 297 -12.74 -28.34 -6.07
C ARG A 297 -13.39 -27.38 -5.09
N LEU A 298 -13.26 -27.66 -3.81
CA LEU A 298 -13.73 -26.82 -2.72
C LEU A 298 -12.61 -26.62 -1.70
N ASN A 299 -12.21 -25.38 -1.51
CA ASN A 299 -11.30 -24.97 -0.45
C ASN A 299 -12.05 -24.00 0.46
N ALA A 300 -11.92 -24.19 1.76
CA ALA A 300 -12.50 -23.28 2.75
C ALA A 300 -11.54 -23.12 3.92
N THR A 301 -11.44 -21.90 4.42
CA THR A 301 -10.53 -21.53 5.51
C THR A 301 -11.26 -20.59 6.46
N VAL A 302 -11.03 -20.76 7.76
CA VAL A 302 -11.38 -19.78 8.80
C VAL A 302 -10.11 -19.40 9.56
N PHE A 303 -9.99 -18.13 9.91
CA PHE A 303 -8.80 -17.64 10.57
C PHE A 303 -9.11 -16.58 11.64
N ASN A 304 -8.18 -16.50 12.60
CA ASN A 304 -8.08 -15.42 13.57
C ASN A 304 -6.66 -14.87 13.49
N ASN A 305 -6.52 -13.58 13.32
CA ASN A 305 -5.24 -12.88 13.23
C ASN A 305 -5.20 -11.74 14.24
N THR A 306 -4.25 -11.78 15.16
CA THR A 306 -4.04 -10.74 16.16
C THR A 306 -2.77 -9.96 15.82
N TYR A 307 -2.90 -8.66 15.61
CA TYR A 307 -1.79 -7.73 15.37
C TYR A 307 -1.38 -7.04 16.66
N LYS A 308 -0.07 -6.90 16.85
CA LYS A 308 0.54 -6.09 17.90
C LYS A 308 1.43 -5.04 17.29
N ASN A 309 1.31 -3.80 17.76
CA ASN A 309 2.01 -2.63 17.22
C ASN A 309 1.80 -2.48 15.70
N GLN A 310 0.56 -2.65 15.24
CA GLN A 310 0.26 -2.50 13.82
C GLN A 310 0.71 -1.14 13.30
N GLN A 311 1.40 -1.15 12.18
CA GLN A 311 1.94 0.06 11.54
C GLN A 311 0.88 0.71 10.67
N LEU A 312 0.49 1.94 11.02
CA LEU A 312 -0.56 2.70 10.35
C LEU A 312 -0.06 4.08 9.94
N THR A 313 -0.35 4.47 8.70
CA THR A 313 -0.10 5.84 8.25
C THR A 313 -1.27 6.72 8.64
N VAL A 314 -0.99 7.76 9.42
CA VAL A 314 -1.98 8.74 9.86
C VAL A 314 -1.62 10.10 9.28
N GLY A 315 -2.55 10.68 8.52
CA GLY A 315 -2.46 12.07 8.10
C GLY A 315 -2.74 12.99 9.27
N ARG A 316 -1.86 13.94 9.53
CA ARG A 316 -2.00 14.94 10.58
C ARG A 316 -1.67 16.32 10.05
N ILE A 317 -2.19 17.34 10.72
CA ILE A 317 -1.79 18.72 10.47
C ILE A 317 -0.96 19.18 11.66
N VAL A 318 0.32 19.43 11.39
CA VAL A 318 1.24 19.95 12.38
C VAL A 318 1.59 21.38 12.00
N ASN A 319 1.20 22.36 12.86
CA ASN A 319 1.40 23.79 12.61
C ASN A 319 0.84 24.29 11.26
N GLY A 320 -0.32 23.78 10.86
CA GLY A 320 -0.97 24.15 9.61
C GLY A 320 -0.38 23.48 8.36
N GLN A 321 0.54 22.52 8.52
CA GLN A 321 1.12 21.75 7.44
C GLN A 321 0.63 20.29 7.50
N PRO A 322 0.17 19.70 6.39
CA PRO A 322 -0.18 18.30 6.35
C PRO A 322 1.09 17.44 6.46
N THR A 323 1.05 16.44 7.32
CA THR A 323 2.07 15.40 7.46
C THR A 323 1.41 14.02 7.37
N ALA A 324 2.17 13.04 6.95
CA ALA A 324 1.77 11.64 7.00
C ALA A 324 2.80 10.90 7.85
N ASP A 325 2.40 10.52 9.06
CA ASP A 325 3.28 9.83 10.00
C ASP A 325 2.87 8.38 10.15
N LEU A 326 3.85 7.50 10.27
CA LEU A 326 3.65 6.10 10.58
C LEU A 326 3.67 5.92 12.09
N ILE A 327 2.57 5.41 12.64
CA ILE A 327 2.39 5.16 14.06
C ILE A 327 2.07 3.69 14.31
N ASN A 328 2.08 3.27 15.55
CA ASN A 328 1.67 1.92 15.92
C ASN A 328 0.31 1.94 16.62
N ALA A 329 -0.69 1.22 16.09
CA ALA A 329 -1.83 0.77 16.88
C ALA A 329 -1.37 -0.39 17.78
N GLN A 330 -1.75 -0.36 19.06
CA GLN A 330 -1.19 -1.29 20.02
C GLN A 330 -1.65 -2.72 19.81
N GLU A 331 -2.94 -2.92 19.57
CA GLU A 331 -3.52 -4.24 19.33
C GLU A 331 -4.75 -4.17 18.44
N ALA A 332 -4.87 -5.11 17.50
CA ALA A 332 -6.05 -5.27 16.64
C ALA A 332 -6.28 -6.76 16.36
N THR A 333 -7.54 -7.17 16.32
CA THR A 333 -7.92 -8.55 16.04
C THR A 333 -8.79 -8.62 14.78
N LEU A 334 -8.41 -9.49 13.84
CA LEU A 334 -9.17 -9.81 12.65
C LEU A 334 -9.63 -11.26 12.68
N ASN A 335 -10.89 -11.47 12.33
CA ASN A 335 -11.47 -12.78 12.09
C ASN A 335 -11.98 -12.86 10.67
N GLY A 336 -11.90 -14.02 10.05
CA GLY A 336 -12.41 -14.15 8.71
C GLY A 336 -12.63 -15.58 8.26
N PHE A 337 -13.29 -15.67 7.12
CA PHE A 337 -13.31 -16.90 6.35
C PHE A 337 -13.07 -16.63 4.86
N GLU A 338 -12.57 -17.63 4.18
CA GLU A 338 -12.39 -17.65 2.73
C GLU A 338 -12.97 -18.95 2.17
N LEU A 339 -13.61 -18.83 1.01
CA LEU A 339 -14.20 -19.95 0.26
C LEU A 339 -13.82 -19.82 -1.20
N GLU A 340 -13.31 -20.91 -1.76
CA GLU A 340 -13.07 -21.06 -3.20
C GLU A 340 -13.77 -22.31 -3.70
N LEU A 341 -14.54 -22.17 -4.78
CA LEU A 341 -15.21 -23.27 -5.44
C LEU A 341 -14.96 -23.19 -6.94
N LEU A 342 -14.51 -24.30 -7.51
CA LEU A 342 -14.41 -24.51 -8.96
C LEU A 342 -15.18 -25.77 -9.29
N GLY A 343 -16.29 -25.63 -10.03
CA GLY A 343 -17.19 -26.74 -10.38
C GLY A 343 -17.37 -26.89 -11.88
N GLN A 344 -17.28 -28.12 -12.38
CA GLN A 344 -17.70 -28.49 -13.73
C GLN A 344 -19.12 -29.02 -13.69
N LEU A 345 -20.12 -28.16 -13.97
CA LEU A 345 -21.53 -28.50 -13.89
C LEU A 345 -21.96 -29.47 -15.00
N THR A 346 -21.40 -29.24 -16.21
CA THR A 346 -21.53 -30.14 -17.36
C THR A 346 -20.20 -30.18 -18.11
N ASP A 347 -20.08 -31.00 -19.13
CA ASP A 347 -18.87 -31.03 -19.98
C ASP A 347 -18.61 -29.68 -20.67
N GLN A 348 -19.60 -28.79 -20.71
CA GLN A 348 -19.53 -27.50 -21.40
C GLN A 348 -19.63 -26.32 -20.44
N LEU A 349 -20.09 -26.49 -19.20
CA LEU A 349 -20.38 -25.42 -18.26
C LEU A 349 -19.56 -25.56 -16.96
N SER A 350 -18.75 -24.56 -16.65
CA SER A 350 -18.02 -24.45 -15.40
C SER A 350 -18.48 -23.24 -14.60
N VAL A 351 -18.42 -23.36 -13.30
CA VAL A 351 -18.69 -22.30 -12.33
C VAL A 351 -17.48 -22.07 -11.43
N THR A 352 -17.17 -20.82 -11.18
CA THR A 352 -16.21 -20.39 -10.15
C THR A 352 -16.94 -19.54 -9.12
N VAL A 353 -16.67 -19.77 -7.85
CA VAL A 353 -17.15 -18.94 -6.74
C VAL A 353 -15.99 -18.67 -5.82
N SER A 354 -15.74 -17.41 -5.52
CA SER A 354 -14.83 -16.98 -4.47
C SER A 354 -15.61 -16.11 -3.50
N ALA A 355 -15.48 -16.36 -2.20
CA ALA A 355 -16.09 -15.54 -1.17
C ALA A 355 -15.10 -15.33 -0.02
N GLY A 356 -15.06 -14.11 0.50
CA GLY A 356 -14.28 -13.74 1.66
C GLY A 356 -15.08 -12.84 2.58
N TYR A 357 -15.00 -13.09 3.86
CA TYR A 357 -15.52 -12.22 4.89
C TYR A 357 -14.43 -11.91 5.90
N LEU A 358 -14.24 -10.65 6.18
CA LEU A 358 -13.29 -10.15 7.16
C LEU A 358 -14.01 -9.24 8.14
N THR A 359 -13.76 -9.42 9.42
CA THR A 359 -14.25 -8.53 10.48
C THR A 359 -13.16 -8.31 11.50
N GLY A 360 -13.04 -7.11 12.02
CA GLY A 360 -12.08 -6.78 13.06
C GLY A 360 -12.09 -5.34 13.47
N ASP A 361 -11.63 -5.13 14.68
CA ASP A 361 -11.57 -3.83 15.34
C ASP A 361 -10.18 -3.62 15.94
N TYR A 362 -9.84 -2.37 16.19
CA TYR A 362 -8.70 -2.04 17.05
C TYR A 362 -9.08 -2.29 18.50
N ASP A 363 -8.47 -3.30 19.11
CA ASP A 363 -8.71 -3.65 20.53
C ASP A 363 -8.17 -2.56 21.46
N VAL A 364 -6.97 -2.07 21.15
CA VAL A 364 -6.32 -0.95 21.85
C VAL A 364 -5.66 -0.03 20.83
N PHE A 365 -6.15 1.19 20.73
CA PHE A 365 -5.60 2.18 19.82
C PHE A 365 -5.77 3.60 20.35
N THR A 366 -4.68 4.22 20.80
CA THR A 366 -4.64 5.62 21.23
C THR A 366 -3.62 6.40 20.41
N ILE A 367 -3.96 7.63 20.06
CA ILE A 367 -3.08 8.55 19.33
C ILE A 367 -2.99 9.88 20.08
N ASP A 368 -1.84 10.53 19.98
CA ASP A 368 -1.71 11.93 20.34
C ASP A 368 -2.22 12.79 19.19
N ASP A 369 -3.31 13.52 19.41
CA ASP A 369 -3.94 14.38 18.40
C ASP A 369 -3.78 15.86 18.76
N ASN A 370 -3.56 16.72 17.74
CA ASN A 370 -3.53 18.15 17.92
C ASN A 370 -4.93 18.71 17.80
N VAL A 371 -5.52 19.09 18.94
CA VAL A 371 -6.86 19.68 19.00
C VAL A 371 -6.77 21.20 19.04
N THR A 372 -7.45 21.84 18.10
CA THR A 372 -7.59 23.31 18.12
C THR A 372 -8.54 23.71 19.24
N VAL A 373 -8.08 24.52 20.17
CA VAL A 373 -8.88 25.07 21.25
C VAL A 373 -9.01 26.59 21.10
N THR A 374 -10.22 27.08 21.31
CA THR A 374 -10.47 28.53 21.39
C THR A 374 -10.60 28.91 22.86
N ALA A 375 -9.72 29.76 23.33
CA ALA A 375 -9.77 30.29 24.70
C ALA A 375 -10.96 31.24 24.88
N GLU A 376 -11.34 31.53 26.14
CA GLU A 376 -12.45 32.44 26.44
C GLU A 376 -12.24 33.88 25.92
N ASP A 377 -10.98 34.28 25.69
CA ASP A 377 -10.63 35.56 25.10
C ASP A 377 -10.70 35.59 23.56
N GLY A 378 -11.11 34.45 22.94
CA GLY A 378 -11.21 34.28 21.49
C GLY A 378 -9.88 33.96 20.82
N SER A 379 -8.79 33.80 21.56
CA SER A 379 -7.52 33.32 21.01
C SER A 379 -7.65 31.83 20.63
N VAL A 380 -7.07 31.48 19.48
CA VAL A 380 -7.04 30.10 18.98
C VAL A 380 -5.65 29.52 19.20
N GLY A 381 -5.61 28.39 19.88
CA GLY A 381 -4.38 27.66 20.17
C GLY A 381 -4.56 26.18 19.83
N SER A 382 -3.47 25.43 19.89
CA SER A 382 -3.49 23.98 19.73
C SER A 382 -2.97 23.31 20.99
N ILE A 383 -3.64 22.26 21.42
CA ILE A 383 -3.20 21.39 22.52
C ILE A 383 -3.05 19.96 22.00
N ILE A 384 -2.07 19.24 22.54
CA ILE A 384 -1.98 17.78 22.31
C ILE A 384 -2.96 17.12 23.27
N GLN A 385 -3.86 16.32 22.72
CA GLN A 385 -4.82 15.54 23.47
C GLN A 385 -4.73 14.08 23.05
N GLU A 386 -4.65 13.17 24.01
CA GLU A 386 -4.80 11.75 23.73
C GLU A 386 -6.21 11.44 23.26
N ARG A 387 -6.31 10.75 22.13
CA ARG A 387 -7.58 10.28 21.55
C ARG A 387 -7.60 8.77 21.53
N ASP A 388 -8.65 8.20 22.09
CA ASP A 388 -8.90 6.76 22.07
C ASP A 388 -9.73 6.42 20.81
N LEU A 389 -9.15 5.58 19.95
CA LEU A 389 -9.75 5.02 18.73
C LEU A 389 -10.03 3.52 18.87
N SER A 390 -9.95 2.98 20.09
CA SER A 390 -10.30 1.58 20.34
C SER A 390 -11.76 1.31 19.97
N GLY A 391 -12.01 0.15 19.36
CA GLY A 391 -13.34 -0.22 18.85
C GLY A 391 -13.70 0.39 17.49
N THR A 392 -12.81 1.17 16.85
CA THR A 392 -13.00 1.52 15.43
C THR A 392 -12.69 0.32 14.55
N GLU A 393 -13.41 0.18 13.44
CA GLU A 393 -13.24 -0.92 12.51
C GLU A 393 -11.84 -0.88 11.88
N PHE A 394 -11.25 -2.07 11.76
CA PHE A 394 -9.93 -2.24 11.17
C PHE A 394 -9.93 -1.86 9.69
N GLY A 395 -9.15 -0.86 9.33
CA GLY A 395 -8.76 -0.40 7.99
C GLY A 395 -9.76 -0.44 6.84
N SER A 396 -10.41 -1.53 6.61
CA SER A 396 -11.38 -1.72 5.53
C SER A 396 -12.76 -2.17 6.03
N GLY A 397 -12.98 -2.15 7.35
CA GLY A 397 -14.26 -2.51 7.96
C GLY A 397 -14.64 -3.98 7.85
N ASN A 398 -15.84 -4.28 8.27
CA ASN A 398 -16.47 -5.58 8.07
C ASN A 398 -16.77 -5.75 6.58
N ASN A 399 -15.98 -6.54 5.87
CA ASN A 399 -16.05 -6.68 4.42
C ASN A 399 -16.48 -8.07 4.00
N LEU A 400 -17.65 -8.16 3.39
CA LEU A 400 -18.02 -9.28 2.56
C LEU A 400 -17.64 -8.99 1.11
N SER A 401 -16.90 -9.90 0.49
CA SER A 401 -16.66 -9.85 -0.95
C SER A 401 -16.96 -11.21 -1.54
N PHE A 402 -17.57 -11.24 -2.70
CA PHE A 402 -17.67 -12.47 -3.44
C PHE A 402 -17.70 -12.24 -4.95
N ASP A 403 -17.19 -13.25 -5.67
CA ASP A 403 -17.12 -13.29 -7.11
C ASP A 403 -17.77 -14.59 -7.58
N VAL A 404 -18.63 -14.50 -8.58
CA VAL A 404 -19.23 -15.65 -9.25
C VAL A 404 -18.95 -15.54 -10.73
N GLY A 405 -18.34 -16.57 -11.30
CA GLY A 405 -18.06 -16.68 -12.72
C GLY A 405 -18.73 -17.91 -13.33
N LEU A 406 -19.29 -17.77 -14.51
CA LEU A 406 -19.74 -18.87 -15.35
C LEU A 406 -18.95 -18.87 -16.65
N LEU A 407 -18.47 -20.05 -17.05
CA LEU A 407 -17.78 -20.27 -18.32
C LEU A 407 -18.52 -21.36 -19.09
N HIS A 408 -18.97 -21.04 -20.31
CA HIS A 408 -19.63 -21.96 -21.18
C HIS A 408 -18.89 -22.11 -22.50
N ILE A 409 -18.56 -23.33 -22.88
CA ILE A 409 -17.81 -23.67 -24.09
C ILE A 409 -18.67 -24.56 -24.98
N VAL A 410 -18.92 -24.13 -26.21
CA VAL A 410 -19.72 -24.85 -27.18
C VAL A 410 -18.94 -25.08 -28.47
N ALA A 411 -18.67 -26.33 -28.79
CA ALA A 411 -18.14 -26.70 -30.10
C ALA A 411 -19.21 -26.57 -31.17
N LEU A 412 -18.88 -25.97 -32.31
CA LEU A 412 -19.80 -25.77 -33.43
C LEU A 412 -19.71 -26.91 -34.45
N ASN A 413 -20.86 -27.32 -35.03
CA ASN A 413 -20.92 -28.40 -36.02
C ASN A 413 -20.09 -28.15 -37.30
N GLY A 414 -19.75 -26.89 -37.60
CA GLY A 414 -18.90 -26.47 -38.72
C GLY A 414 -17.43 -26.34 -38.42
N GLY A 415 -16.99 -26.73 -37.21
CA GLY A 415 -15.68 -26.47 -36.66
C GLY A 415 -15.63 -25.12 -35.94
N GLY A 416 -14.63 -24.97 -35.11
CA GLY A 416 -14.50 -23.83 -34.19
C GLY A 416 -15.33 -23.98 -32.92
N GLU A 417 -15.27 -22.99 -32.04
CA GLU A 417 -15.99 -23.01 -30.77
C GLU A 417 -16.46 -21.61 -30.34
N VAL A 418 -17.48 -21.56 -29.51
CA VAL A 418 -17.92 -20.34 -28.83
C VAL A 418 -17.63 -20.49 -27.34
N VAL A 419 -16.86 -19.58 -26.81
CA VAL A 419 -16.55 -19.45 -25.38
C VAL A 419 -17.28 -18.23 -24.85
N SER A 420 -18.17 -18.45 -23.89
CA SER A 420 -18.93 -17.38 -23.23
C SER A 420 -18.60 -17.34 -21.75
N SER A 421 -18.30 -16.17 -21.23
CA SER A 421 -18.11 -15.95 -19.80
C SER A 421 -18.99 -14.80 -19.31
N ILE A 422 -19.50 -14.94 -18.10
CA ILE A 422 -20.17 -13.89 -17.35
C ILE A 422 -19.64 -13.95 -15.92
N GLY A 423 -19.34 -12.81 -15.35
CA GLY A 423 -18.86 -12.67 -13.97
C GLY A 423 -19.64 -11.59 -13.23
N ALA A 424 -19.89 -11.84 -11.96
CA ALA A 424 -20.49 -10.87 -11.05
C ALA A 424 -19.62 -10.76 -9.80
N THR A 425 -19.22 -9.54 -9.46
CA THR A 425 -18.43 -9.20 -8.28
C THR A 425 -19.25 -8.34 -7.33
N PHE A 426 -19.28 -8.71 -6.07
CA PHE A 426 -19.83 -7.91 -4.97
C PHE A 426 -18.72 -7.41 -4.07
N LYS A 427 -18.79 -6.15 -3.68
CA LYS A 427 -17.99 -5.54 -2.62
C LYS A 427 -18.90 -4.85 -1.63
N ASP A 428 -18.66 -5.12 -0.35
CA ASP A 428 -19.40 -4.51 0.76
C ASP A 428 -19.03 -3.04 0.95
N ASP A 429 -19.82 -2.32 1.74
CA ASP A 429 -19.50 -0.97 2.17
C ASP A 429 -18.25 -0.97 3.06
N ARG A 430 -17.46 0.10 2.98
CA ARG A 430 -16.20 0.19 3.72
C ARG A 430 -15.80 1.62 4.01
N PHE A 431 -15.13 1.81 5.12
CA PHE A 431 -14.46 3.06 5.44
C PHE A 431 -13.10 3.16 4.77
N TYR A 432 -12.76 4.36 4.29
CA TYR A 432 -11.44 4.64 3.72
C TYR A 432 -10.53 5.42 4.67
N THR A 433 -11.03 5.81 5.83
CA THR A 433 -10.25 6.50 6.86
C THR A 433 -10.21 5.69 8.14
N LEU A 434 -9.13 5.86 8.87
CA LEU A 434 -8.89 5.17 10.14
C LEU A 434 -9.95 5.48 11.21
N VAL A 435 -10.58 6.65 11.14
CA VAL A 435 -11.53 7.15 12.14
C VAL A 435 -12.96 6.72 11.85
N ASN A 436 -13.22 6.00 10.75
CA ASN A 436 -14.55 5.53 10.35
C ASN A 436 -15.62 6.66 10.29
N THR A 437 -15.25 7.77 9.65
CA THR A 437 -16.20 8.91 9.53
C THR A 437 -17.27 8.62 8.48
N PRO A 438 -18.52 9.08 8.64
CA PRO A 438 -19.58 8.89 7.65
C PRO A 438 -19.20 9.41 6.25
N SER A 439 -18.37 10.45 6.18
CA SER A 439 -17.86 11.02 4.91
C SER A 439 -16.84 10.13 4.22
N SER A 440 -16.28 9.13 4.91
CA SER A 440 -15.30 8.19 4.37
C SER A 440 -15.89 6.81 4.06
N LEU A 441 -17.20 6.64 4.24
CA LEU A 441 -17.91 5.41 3.94
C LEU A 441 -18.24 5.33 2.45
N ALA A 442 -17.63 4.37 1.74
CA ALA A 442 -18.04 4.01 0.39
C ALA A 442 -19.13 2.94 0.43
N PRO A 443 -20.24 3.12 -0.29
CA PRO A 443 -21.32 2.14 -0.29
C PRO A 443 -20.93 0.84 -1.01
N SER A 444 -21.62 -0.24 -0.66
CA SER A 444 -21.50 -1.53 -1.34
C SER A 444 -21.94 -1.45 -2.79
N TYR A 445 -21.36 -2.29 -3.65
CA TYR A 445 -21.67 -2.29 -5.07
C TYR A 445 -21.55 -3.67 -5.72
N TRP A 446 -22.17 -3.80 -6.91
CA TRP A 446 -22.07 -4.96 -7.78
C TRP A 446 -21.52 -4.57 -9.13
N LEU A 447 -20.58 -5.36 -9.64
CA LEU A 447 -20.11 -5.27 -11.02
C LEU A 447 -20.50 -6.50 -11.78
N LEU A 448 -20.95 -6.32 -13.02
CA LEU A 448 -21.28 -7.38 -13.94
C LEU A 448 -20.45 -7.25 -15.20
N ASP A 449 -19.71 -8.30 -15.55
CA ASP A 449 -18.85 -8.36 -16.72
C ASP A 449 -19.22 -9.55 -17.61
N GLY A 450 -18.99 -9.42 -18.92
CA GLY A 450 -19.29 -10.51 -19.82
C GLY A 450 -18.42 -10.51 -21.08
N ARG A 451 -18.17 -11.70 -21.61
CA ARG A 451 -17.43 -11.88 -22.86
C ARG A 451 -17.95 -13.07 -23.62
N VAL A 452 -18.12 -12.91 -24.95
CA VAL A 452 -18.39 -13.99 -25.86
C VAL A 452 -17.33 -13.98 -26.95
N THR A 453 -16.61 -15.07 -27.10
CA THR A 453 -15.54 -15.23 -28.10
C THR A 453 -15.89 -16.37 -29.03
N TRP A 454 -15.92 -16.08 -30.31
CA TRP A 454 -16.01 -17.11 -31.35
C TRP A 454 -14.61 -17.39 -31.91
N PHE A 455 -14.11 -18.57 -31.70
CA PHE A 455 -12.93 -19.13 -32.33
C PHE A 455 -13.31 -19.77 -33.66
N MET A 456 -12.76 -19.25 -34.74
CA MET A 456 -13.09 -19.74 -36.09
C MET A 456 -12.49 -21.11 -36.36
N PRO A 457 -13.05 -21.90 -37.34
CA PRO A 457 -12.54 -23.21 -37.68
C PRO A 457 -11.09 -23.30 -38.14
N ASN A 458 -10.49 -22.17 -38.51
CA ASN A 458 -9.07 -22.08 -38.90
C ASN A 458 -8.11 -22.07 -37.72
N GLU A 459 -8.63 -22.06 -36.45
CA GLU A 459 -7.88 -22.00 -35.20
C GLU A 459 -6.95 -20.79 -35.05
N LYS A 460 -6.88 -19.90 -36.04
CA LYS A 460 -6.01 -18.73 -36.09
C LYS A 460 -6.73 -17.43 -35.85
N THR A 461 -8.05 -17.44 -36.00
CA THR A 461 -8.86 -16.22 -35.91
C THR A 461 -9.90 -16.35 -34.82
N SER A 462 -10.01 -15.33 -33.99
CA SER A 462 -11.13 -15.19 -33.06
C SER A 462 -11.74 -13.81 -33.09
N VAL A 463 -13.04 -13.75 -32.82
CA VAL A 463 -13.80 -12.52 -32.67
C VAL A 463 -14.45 -12.54 -31.29
N SER A 464 -14.23 -11.48 -30.51
CA SER A 464 -14.81 -11.35 -29.18
C SER A 464 -15.66 -10.10 -29.07
N LEU A 465 -16.83 -10.25 -28.49
CA LEU A 465 -17.63 -9.16 -27.93
C LEU A 465 -17.48 -9.19 -26.42
N TRP A 466 -17.13 -8.07 -25.81
CA TRP A 466 -16.97 -7.99 -24.36
C TRP A 466 -17.58 -6.71 -23.80
N GLY A 467 -17.91 -6.75 -22.53
CA GLY A 467 -18.32 -5.58 -21.78
C GLY A 467 -17.95 -5.71 -20.33
N SER A 468 -17.56 -4.60 -19.72
CA SER A 468 -17.29 -4.44 -18.30
C SER A 468 -18.23 -3.43 -17.68
N ASN A 469 -18.55 -3.63 -16.40
CA ASN A 469 -19.53 -2.83 -15.67
C ASN A 469 -20.85 -2.69 -16.47
N LEU A 470 -21.43 -3.81 -16.87
CA LEU A 470 -22.61 -3.84 -17.77
C LEU A 470 -23.83 -3.13 -17.16
N THR A 471 -23.91 -3.05 -15.86
CA THR A 471 -24.98 -2.38 -15.11
C THR A 471 -24.79 -0.87 -15.04
N ASP A 472 -23.62 -0.34 -15.44
CA ASP A 472 -23.24 1.08 -15.35
C ASP A 472 -23.26 1.58 -13.91
N GLU A 473 -22.71 0.77 -12.99
CA GLU A 473 -22.62 1.09 -11.57
C GLU A 473 -21.60 2.19 -11.33
N GLU A 474 -21.97 3.19 -10.56
CA GLU A 474 -21.05 4.23 -10.08
C GLU A 474 -20.50 3.80 -8.70
N TYR A 475 -19.20 3.58 -8.62
CA TYR A 475 -18.57 3.07 -7.41
C TYR A 475 -17.23 3.75 -7.12
N VAL A 476 -16.90 3.85 -5.83
CA VAL A 476 -15.65 4.46 -5.37
C VAL A 476 -14.58 3.38 -5.21
N THR A 477 -13.43 3.57 -5.85
CA THR A 477 -12.28 2.65 -5.75
C THR A 477 -11.33 3.02 -4.64
N THR A 478 -11.17 4.31 -4.37
CA THR A 478 -10.41 4.84 -3.24
C THR A 478 -10.90 6.22 -2.88
N MET A 479 -10.61 6.65 -1.66
CA MET A 479 -11.01 7.94 -1.15
C MET A 479 -9.83 8.58 -0.41
N LEU A 480 -9.52 9.81 -0.73
CA LEU A 480 -8.59 10.62 0.02
C LEU A 480 -9.40 11.65 0.82
N SER A 481 -9.52 11.43 2.11
CA SER A 481 -10.19 12.38 3.00
C SER A 481 -9.15 13.19 3.76
N GLN A 482 -9.21 14.50 3.57
CA GLN A 482 -8.50 15.49 4.37
C GLN A 482 -9.52 16.38 5.12
N SER A 483 -10.73 15.90 5.27
CA SER A 483 -11.76 16.53 6.08
C SER A 483 -11.73 15.92 7.48
N GLY A 484 -11.37 16.73 8.47
CA GLY A 484 -11.64 16.40 9.86
C GLY A 484 -13.16 16.38 10.09
N ASP A 485 -13.63 15.39 10.77
CA ASP A 485 -15.00 15.36 11.21
C ASP A 485 -15.14 16.17 12.51
N ARG A 486 -15.76 17.34 12.41
CA ARG A 486 -15.99 18.21 13.56
C ARG A 486 -16.88 17.59 14.64
N GLU A 487 -17.72 16.61 14.27
CA GLU A 487 -18.67 15.99 15.20
C GLU A 487 -17.99 14.94 16.11
N ILE A 488 -16.85 14.40 15.72
CA ILE A 488 -16.12 13.37 16.50
C ILE A 488 -14.89 13.98 17.22
N GLY A 489 -14.81 15.31 17.35
CA GLY A 489 -13.61 15.98 17.90
C GLY A 489 -12.45 15.91 16.92
N GLY A 490 -12.75 16.11 15.66
CA GLY A 490 -11.90 15.77 14.54
C GLY A 490 -10.61 16.54 14.51
N ILE A 491 -9.62 15.93 13.95
CA ILE A 491 -8.44 16.55 13.35
C ILE A 491 -8.98 17.74 12.56
N ASP A 492 -8.59 18.93 12.92
CA ASP A 492 -9.00 20.13 12.19
C ASP A 492 -8.34 20.03 10.80
N ALA A 493 -9.05 19.37 9.90
CA ALA A 493 -8.61 19.25 8.54
C ALA A 493 -8.70 20.63 7.94
N SER A 494 -7.58 21.26 7.83
CA SER A 494 -7.41 22.62 7.31
C SER A 494 -8.01 22.79 5.91
N LEU A 495 -8.41 21.72 5.24
CA LEU A 495 -8.82 21.74 3.85
C LEU A 495 -10.28 21.38 3.63
N GLY A 496 -10.94 20.64 4.54
CA GLY A 496 -12.36 20.25 4.40
C GLY A 496 -12.67 19.54 3.08
N MET A 497 -11.71 18.80 2.55
CA MET A 497 -11.81 18.16 1.24
C MET A 497 -11.86 16.64 1.37
N THR A 498 -12.75 16.02 0.61
CA THR A 498 -12.71 14.59 0.27
C THR A 498 -12.59 14.46 -1.24
N ALA A 499 -11.65 13.68 -1.70
CA ALA A 499 -11.50 13.34 -3.11
C ALA A 499 -11.83 11.87 -3.32
N ASP A 500 -12.88 11.61 -4.08
CA ASP A 500 -13.33 10.27 -4.43
C ASP A 500 -12.77 9.89 -5.79
N TYR A 501 -12.12 8.73 -5.85
CA TYR A 501 -11.66 8.14 -7.10
C TYR A 501 -12.69 7.12 -7.56
N TRP A 502 -13.40 7.46 -8.62
CA TRP A 502 -14.45 6.64 -9.18
C TRP A 502 -13.89 5.49 -10.01
N GLY A 503 -14.60 4.38 -9.98
CA GLY A 503 -14.30 3.25 -10.85
C GLY A 503 -14.62 3.52 -12.31
N GLU A 504 -14.20 2.60 -13.17
CA GLU A 504 -14.44 2.74 -14.61
C GLU A 504 -15.93 2.61 -14.93
N PRO A 505 -16.48 3.50 -15.79
CA PRO A 505 -17.85 3.40 -16.25
C PRO A 505 -18.04 2.16 -17.13
N ARG A 506 -19.30 1.87 -17.50
CA ARG A 506 -19.59 0.79 -18.44
C ARG A 506 -18.81 0.93 -19.74
N ARG A 507 -18.13 -0.13 -20.10
CA ARG A 507 -17.39 -0.23 -21.37
C ARG A 507 -17.78 -1.51 -22.11
N PHE A 508 -17.73 -1.45 -23.41
CA PHE A 508 -17.86 -2.62 -24.27
C PHE A 508 -17.01 -2.46 -25.52
N GLY A 509 -16.62 -3.58 -26.10
CA GLY A 509 -15.77 -3.56 -27.28
C GLY A 509 -15.85 -4.82 -28.10
N LEU A 510 -15.39 -4.67 -29.35
CA LEU A 510 -15.18 -5.76 -30.30
C LEU A 510 -13.68 -5.96 -30.46
N GLU A 511 -13.22 -7.20 -30.33
CA GLU A 511 -11.82 -7.57 -30.51
C GLU A 511 -11.71 -8.61 -31.62
N LEU A 512 -10.80 -8.39 -32.56
CA LEU A 512 -10.41 -9.35 -33.59
C LEU A 512 -8.95 -9.73 -33.36
N LYS A 513 -8.68 -11.03 -33.14
CA LYS A 513 -7.32 -11.58 -33.11
C LYS A 513 -7.10 -12.48 -34.31
N HIS A 514 -5.95 -12.31 -34.95
CA HIS A 514 -5.50 -13.21 -36.02
C HIS A 514 -4.04 -13.55 -35.82
N GLN A 515 -3.74 -14.86 -35.86
CA GLN A 515 -2.40 -15.39 -35.75
C GLN A 515 -1.90 -15.77 -37.16
N PHE A 516 -0.83 -15.15 -37.60
CA PHE A 516 -0.26 -15.34 -38.94
C PHE A 516 0.54 -16.63 -39.06
#